data_95294588dd636c9b92d5f38615334467
#
_entry.id   95294588dd636c9b92d5f38615334467
#
_cell.length_a   1.000
_cell.length_b   1.000
_cell.length_c   1.000
_cell.angle_alpha   90.00
_cell.angle_beta   90.00
_cell.angle_gamma   90.00
#
_symmetry.space_group_name_H-M   'P 1'
#
loop_
_entity.id
_entity.type
_entity.pdbx_description
1 polymer ?
#
loop_
_entity_poly.entity_id
_entity_poly.type
_entity_poly.pdbx_seq_one_letter_code
_entity_poly.pdbx_strand_id
1 'polypeptide(L)'
;AYHLYKNHPYDNTYINRNEHIRVPAEEIIHAYLPNRAEQTRGVSLIATSMSNVKMLNGYLEAEIVAARVGASKMGFFTSPDGDGYVGDSEMEDTYNPVASANAGTFEQLPAGMDFKAFDPNHPTSAFESFTTSVLRSIASGLNISYHSLSNDLTSVNYSSIRQGALEDRSMFQIYQQFVIEHFIDPIFKAWLEMAISTGNINLPMGKFDKFANSVNYI
;
A
#
# COMPACT_ATOMS: atom_id res chain seq x y z
N ALA A 1 15.11 29.61 5.55
CA ALA A 1 15.25 29.33 4.13
C ALA A 1 15.32 27.82 3.91
N TYR A 2 14.83 27.37 2.77
CA TYR A 2 14.91 26.00 2.31
C TYR A 2 15.99 25.88 1.24
N HIS A 3 16.68 24.76 1.20
CA HIS A 3 17.65 24.43 0.18
C HIS A 3 17.11 23.29 -0.65
N LEU A 4 16.69 23.59 -1.88
CA LEU A 4 16.13 22.61 -2.80
C LEU A 4 17.24 22.07 -3.68
N TYR A 5 17.30 20.76 -3.85
CA TYR A 5 18.19 20.16 -4.84
C TYR A 5 17.74 20.52 -6.24
N LYS A 6 18.66 20.97 -7.08
CA LYS A 6 18.38 21.30 -8.48
C LYS A 6 18.03 20.04 -9.30
N ASN A 7 18.66 18.94 -8.95
CA ASN A 7 18.45 17.63 -9.55
C ASN A 7 18.13 16.58 -8.48
N HIS A 8 17.49 15.47 -8.87
CA HIS A 8 17.16 14.41 -7.92
C HIS A 8 18.43 13.83 -7.29
N PRO A 9 18.53 13.68 -5.94
CA PRO A 9 19.75 13.26 -5.24
C PRO A 9 20.30 11.88 -5.68
N TYR A 10 19.43 11.01 -6.20
CA TYR A 10 19.78 9.66 -6.68
C TYR A 10 19.97 9.59 -8.20
N ASP A 11 19.89 10.73 -8.91
CA ASP A 11 20.16 10.76 -10.34
C ASP A 11 21.68 10.81 -10.59
N ASN A 12 22.20 9.72 -11.14
CA ASN A 12 23.62 9.56 -11.43
C ASN A 12 24.08 10.25 -12.71
N THR A 13 23.15 10.82 -13.48
CA THR A 13 23.42 11.45 -14.79
C THR A 13 24.10 12.81 -14.64
N TYR A 14 23.96 13.47 -13.49
CA TYR A 14 24.49 14.81 -13.27
C TYR A 14 25.75 14.79 -12.41
N ILE A 15 26.80 15.46 -12.88
CA ILE A 15 28.12 15.56 -12.22
C ILE A 15 28.03 16.40 -10.94
N ASN A 16 27.17 17.43 -10.90
CA ASN A 16 27.01 18.35 -9.77
C ASN A 16 25.77 18.01 -8.95
N ARG A 17 25.88 16.99 -8.09
CA ARG A 17 24.80 16.53 -7.19
C ARG A 17 24.46 17.51 -6.07
N ASN A 18 25.34 18.46 -5.75
CA ASN A 18 25.24 19.32 -4.56
C ASN A 18 24.79 20.75 -4.90
N GLU A 19 24.33 21.01 -6.11
CA GLU A 19 23.75 22.31 -6.41
C GLU A 19 22.39 22.48 -5.75
N HIS A 20 22.30 23.51 -4.88
CA HIS A 20 21.08 23.86 -4.18
C HIS A 20 20.59 25.23 -4.61
N ILE A 21 19.30 25.37 -4.75
CA ILE A 21 18.62 26.65 -4.87
C ILE A 21 18.11 27.02 -3.47
N ARG A 22 18.54 28.16 -2.97
CA ARG A 22 18.03 28.70 -1.71
C ARG A 22 16.71 29.43 -1.96
N VAL A 23 15.66 28.98 -1.28
CA VAL A 23 14.32 29.58 -1.35
C VAL A 23 13.99 30.16 0.05
N PRO A 24 13.48 31.39 0.14
CA PRO A 24 12.99 31.96 1.39
C PRO A 24 11.91 31.06 2.02
N ALA A 25 11.84 31.04 3.35
CA ALA A 25 10.82 30.22 4.03
C ALA A 25 9.39 30.71 3.76
N GLU A 26 9.24 31.98 3.47
CA GLU A 26 7.96 32.64 3.18
C GLU A 26 7.35 32.18 1.84
N GLU A 27 8.17 31.68 0.94
CA GLU A 27 7.74 31.18 -0.37
C GLU A 27 7.41 29.68 -0.36
N ILE A 28 7.57 29.00 0.79
CA ILE A 28 7.37 27.54 0.90
C ILE A 28 6.36 27.21 1.98
N ILE A 29 5.31 26.52 1.59
CA ILE A 29 4.38 25.90 2.54
C ILE A 29 4.94 24.53 2.91
N HIS A 30 5.42 24.38 4.15
CA HIS A 30 5.93 23.14 4.70
C HIS A 30 4.94 22.57 5.70
N ALA A 31 3.91 21.89 5.20
CA ALA A 31 2.86 21.30 6.01
C ALA A 31 3.21 19.86 6.42
N TYR A 32 3.30 19.59 7.71
CA TYR A 32 3.48 18.25 8.27
C TYR A 32 2.94 18.20 9.70
N LEU A 33 2.48 17.02 10.13
CA LEU A 33 2.03 16.78 11.49
C LEU A 33 3.24 16.45 12.39
N PRO A 34 3.55 17.28 13.39
CA PRO A 34 4.64 17.00 14.33
C PRO A 34 4.19 15.93 15.33
N ASN A 35 4.92 14.81 15.40
CA ASN A 35 4.68 13.75 16.38
C ASN A 35 5.55 13.88 17.63
N ARG A 36 6.58 14.71 17.57
CA ARG A 36 7.56 14.94 18.66
C ARG A 36 8.09 16.36 18.62
N ALA A 37 8.61 16.83 19.75
CA ALA A 37 9.33 18.10 19.81
C ALA A 37 10.54 18.10 18.87
N GLU A 38 10.90 19.28 18.36
CA GLU A 38 12.05 19.50 17.45
C GLU A 38 12.00 18.73 16.11
N GLN A 39 10.86 18.18 15.75
CA GLN A 39 10.70 17.53 14.46
C GLN A 39 10.69 18.56 13.33
N THR A 40 11.57 18.41 12.35
CA THR A 40 11.72 19.33 11.21
C THR A 40 11.11 18.79 9.93
N ARG A 41 10.69 17.52 9.88
CA ARG A 41 10.08 16.87 8.73
C ARG A 41 8.96 15.95 9.17
N GLY A 42 7.92 15.83 8.34
CA GLY A 42 6.83 14.91 8.56
C GLY A 42 7.27 13.44 8.42
N VAL A 43 6.57 12.57 9.12
CA VAL A 43 6.63 11.12 8.94
C VAL A 43 5.34 10.69 8.27
N SER A 44 5.43 9.80 7.29
CA SER A 44 4.23 9.28 6.60
C SER A 44 3.31 8.58 7.59
N LEU A 45 2.01 8.82 7.49
CA LEU A 45 0.99 8.12 8.29
C LEU A 45 1.03 6.60 8.09
N ILE A 46 1.50 6.15 6.93
CA ILE A 46 1.62 4.71 6.59
C ILE A 46 2.86 4.07 7.24
N ALA A 47 3.81 4.86 7.76
CA ALA A 47 5.10 4.35 8.23
C ALA A 47 4.97 3.22 9.27
N THR A 48 4.00 3.32 10.18
CA THR A 48 3.73 2.31 11.22
C THR A 48 3.21 0.99 10.65
N SER A 49 2.48 1.03 9.54
CA SER A 49 1.82 -0.13 8.93
C SER A 49 2.56 -0.70 7.72
N MET A 50 3.59 0.01 7.21
CA MET A 50 4.28 -0.33 5.96
C MET A 50 4.86 -1.76 5.96
N SER A 51 5.44 -2.19 7.08
CA SER A 51 6.00 -3.55 7.21
C SER A 51 4.90 -4.62 7.11
N ASN A 52 3.79 -4.40 7.81
CA ASN A 52 2.65 -5.33 7.80
C ASN A 52 1.99 -5.40 6.41
N VAL A 53 1.86 -4.27 5.72
CA VAL A 53 1.33 -4.22 4.34
C VAL A 53 2.23 -5.02 3.40
N LYS A 54 3.55 -4.83 3.49
CA LYS A 54 4.51 -5.57 2.66
C LYS A 54 4.45 -7.08 2.93
N MET A 55 4.40 -7.47 4.20
CA MET A 55 4.31 -8.88 4.60
C MET A 55 3.00 -9.52 4.17
N LEU A 56 1.88 -8.82 4.34
CA LEU A 56 0.57 -9.29 3.90
C LEU A 56 0.53 -9.52 2.39
N ASN A 57 1.05 -8.56 1.62
CA ASN A 57 1.10 -8.70 0.16
C ASN A 57 1.91 -9.92 -0.28
N GLY A 58 3.10 -10.14 0.30
CA GLY A 58 3.91 -11.31 0.01
C GLY A 58 3.24 -12.63 0.42
N TYR A 59 2.51 -12.63 1.55
CA TYR A 59 1.74 -13.80 1.98
C TYR A 59 0.59 -14.12 1.01
N LEU A 60 -0.19 -13.11 0.60
CA LEU A 60 -1.27 -13.28 -0.36
C LEU A 60 -0.75 -13.79 -1.71
N GLU A 61 0.38 -13.27 -2.19
CA GLU A 61 1.02 -13.74 -3.41
C GLU A 61 1.43 -15.23 -3.29
N ALA A 62 2.05 -15.61 -2.18
CA ALA A 62 2.45 -16.99 -1.92
C ALA A 62 1.24 -17.96 -1.85
N GLU A 63 0.13 -17.54 -1.21
CA GLU A 63 -1.10 -18.34 -1.15
C GLU A 63 -1.76 -18.51 -2.52
N ILE A 64 -1.78 -17.45 -3.33
CA ILE A 64 -2.30 -17.53 -4.71
C ILE A 64 -1.46 -18.49 -5.54
N VAL A 65 -0.13 -18.41 -5.43
CA VAL A 65 0.77 -19.35 -6.14
C VAL A 65 0.55 -20.78 -5.66
N ALA A 66 0.49 -21.00 -4.35
CA ALA A 66 0.25 -22.33 -3.78
C ALA A 66 -1.10 -22.91 -4.23
N ALA A 67 -2.17 -22.11 -4.24
CA ALA A 67 -3.47 -22.51 -4.73
C ALA A 67 -3.44 -22.86 -6.23
N ARG A 68 -2.71 -22.10 -7.05
CA ARG A 68 -2.55 -22.38 -8.49
C ARG A 68 -1.77 -23.68 -8.72
N VAL A 69 -0.71 -23.91 -7.95
CA VAL A 69 0.09 -25.13 -8.02
C VAL A 69 -0.76 -26.34 -7.61
N GLY A 70 -1.52 -26.23 -6.50
CA GLY A 70 -2.46 -27.27 -6.07
C GLY A 70 -3.55 -27.59 -7.09
N ALA A 71 -4.08 -26.56 -7.77
CA ALA A 71 -5.07 -26.73 -8.82
C ALA A 71 -4.53 -27.41 -10.09
N SER A 72 -3.22 -27.29 -10.35
CA SER A 72 -2.57 -27.90 -11.52
C SER A 72 -2.36 -29.42 -11.40
N LYS A 73 -2.72 -30.03 -10.27
CA LYS A 73 -2.57 -31.46 -10.01
C LYS A 73 -1.17 -31.99 -10.35
N MET A 74 -0.15 -31.27 -9.96
CA MET A 74 1.23 -31.70 -10.14
C MET A 74 1.59 -32.83 -9.19
N GLY A 75 2.53 -33.68 -9.59
CA GLY A 75 3.02 -34.77 -8.77
C GLY A 75 4.42 -35.19 -9.19
N PHE A 76 4.97 -36.11 -8.42
CA PHE A 76 6.29 -36.64 -8.65
C PHE A 76 6.21 -38.14 -8.89
N PHE A 77 6.90 -38.62 -9.92
CA PHE A 77 7.13 -40.05 -10.09
C PHE A 77 8.26 -40.50 -9.15
N THR A 78 8.00 -41.53 -8.38
CA THR A 78 8.99 -42.10 -7.46
C THR A 78 9.23 -43.53 -7.86
N SER A 79 10.52 -43.92 -8.02
CA SER A 79 10.94 -45.31 -8.20
C SER A 79 11.56 -45.81 -6.90
N PRO A 80 11.09 -46.91 -6.31
CA PRO A 80 11.69 -47.48 -5.13
C PRO A 80 13.07 -48.08 -5.37
N ASP A 81 13.40 -48.48 -6.58
CA ASP A 81 14.67 -49.13 -6.92
C ASP A 81 15.77 -48.19 -7.40
N GLY A 82 15.51 -46.85 -7.42
CA GLY A 82 16.50 -45.82 -7.79
C GLY A 82 16.83 -45.70 -9.29
N ASP A 83 16.23 -46.54 -10.12
CA ASP A 83 16.32 -46.38 -11.56
C ASP A 83 15.35 -45.26 -12.01
N GLY A 84 15.90 -44.16 -12.45
CA GLY A 84 15.11 -42.98 -12.82
C GLY A 84 14.16 -43.27 -13.98
N TYR A 85 13.01 -42.62 -13.99
CA TYR A 85 12.10 -42.57 -15.12
C TYR A 85 12.76 -41.85 -16.31
N VAL A 86 12.85 -42.53 -17.45
CA VAL A 86 13.51 -42.01 -18.66
C VAL A 86 12.54 -41.25 -19.57
N GLY A 87 11.33 -40.98 -19.16
CA GLY A 87 10.34 -40.18 -19.90
C GLY A 87 10.02 -40.66 -21.32
N ASP A 88 8.90 -40.29 -21.89
CA ASP A 88 8.50 -40.58 -23.28
C ASP A 88 9.24 -39.76 -24.35
N SER A 89 10.14 -38.87 -23.94
CA SER A 89 10.89 -38.06 -24.91
C SER A 89 12.12 -38.83 -25.42
N GLU A 90 12.04 -39.24 -26.65
CA GLU A 90 13.23 -39.54 -27.41
C GLU A 90 14.13 -38.29 -27.40
N MET A 91 15.28 -38.39 -26.71
CA MET A 91 16.44 -37.54 -26.86
C MET A 91 16.73 -36.37 -25.92
N GLU A 92 17.94 -36.48 -25.47
CA GLU A 92 19.07 -35.52 -25.35
C GLU A 92 19.26 -34.72 -24.08
N ASP A 93 18.36 -34.66 -23.10
CA ASP A 93 18.78 -34.16 -21.79
C ASP A 93 18.37 -35.11 -20.66
N THR A 94 19.31 -35.94 -20.31
CA THR A 94 19.18 -37.11 -19.40
C THR A 94 18.87 -36.74 -17.93
N TYR A 95 18.58 -35.49 -17.61
CA TYR A 95 18.58 -35.05 -16.20
C TYR A 95 17.22 -34.63 -15.61
N ASN A 96 16.19 -34.37 -16.39
CA ASN A 96 14.87 -34.06 -15.89
C ASN A 96 13.76 -34.50 -16.86
N PRO A 97 13.25 -35.74 -16.74
CA PRO A 97 12.10 -36.15 -17.52
C PRO A 97 10.85 -35.38 -17.06
N VAL A 98 10.33 -34.52 -17.91
CA VAL A 98 9.10 -33.76 -17.67
C VAL A 98 8.00 -34.40 -18.50
N ALA A 99 7.00 -35.00 -17.83
CA ALA A 99 5.77 -35.42 -18.45
C ALA A 99 4.70 -34.32 -18.28
N SER A 100 4.03 -33.90 -19.37
CA SER A 100 2.93 -32.98 -19.28
C SER A 100 1.63 -33.75 -19.10
N ALA A 101 1.01 -33.64 -17.94
CA ALA A 101 -0.31 -34.21 -17.69
C ALA A 101 -1.41 -33.28 -18.27
N ASN A 102 -2.12 -33.75 -19.28
CA ASN A 102 -3.33 -33.08 -19.77
C ASN A 102 -4.50 -33.35 -18.81
N ALA A 103 -5.27 -32.31 -18.50
CA ALA A 103 -6.42 -32.45 -17.62
C ALA A 103 -7.43 -33.50 -18.16
N GLY A 104 -7.74 -34.53 -17.35
CA GLY A 104 -8.70 -35.58 -17.69
C GLY A 104 -8.12 -36.79 -18.41
N THR A 105 -6.79 -36.87 -18.60
CA THR A 105 -6.13 -38.08 -19.13
C THR A 105 -5.67 -38.97 -18.00
N PHE A 106 -5.81 -40.30 -18.18
CA PHE A 106 -5.22 -41.32 -17.32
C PHE A 106 -4.01 -41.89 -18.04
N GLU A 107 -2.83 -41.67 -17.50
CA GLU A 107 -1.60 -42.27 -18.03
C GLU A 107 -1.31 -43.55 -17.27
N GLN A 108 -0.86 -44.59 -17.99
CA GLN A 108 -0.47 -45.84 -17.40
C GLN A 108 0.98 -45.72 -16.92
N LEU A 109 1.18 -45.83 -15.60
CA LEU A 109 2.52 -45.76 -15.01
C LEU A 109 3.33 -47.02 -15.39
N PRO A 110 4.62 -46.85 -15.71
CA PRO A 110 5.53 -47.97 -15.88
C PRO A 110 5.58 -48.85 -14.65
N ALA A 111 5.84 -50.17 -14.87
CA ALA A 111 5.93 -51.12 -13.75
C ALA A 111 7.02 -50.71 -12.75
N GLY A 112 6.66 -50.66 -11.48
CA GLY A 112 7.58 -50.28 -10.39
C GLY A 112 7.62 -48.78 -10.06
N MET A 113 6.84 -47.94 -10.73
CA MET A 113 6.72 -46.56 -10.38
C MET A 113 5.45 -46.24 -9.60
N ASP A 114 5.59 -45.31 -8.67
CA ASP A 114 4.49 -44.75 -7.90
C ASP A 114 4.37 -43.27 -8.13
N PHE A 115 3.15 -42.74 -8.13
CA PHE A 115 2.86 -41.33 -8.33
C PHE A 115 2.48 -40.68 -6.99
N LYS A 116 3.30 -39.78 -6.53
CA LYS A 116 2.99 -38.91 -5.40
C LYS A 116 2.43 -37.58 -5.87
N ALA A 117 1.11 -37.40 -5.71
CA ALA A 117 0.48 -36.14 -5.94
C ALA A 117 1.01 -35.08 -4.97
N PHE A 118 1.35 -33.92 -5.50
CA PHE A 118 1.60 -32.75 -4.69
C PHE A 118 0.23 -32.11 -4.41
N ASP A 119 -0.30 -32.33 -3.22
CA ASP A 119 -1.59 -31.79 -2.79
C ASP A 119 -1.36 -30.81 -1.61
N PRO A 120 -0.98 -29.57 -1.92
CA PRO A 120 -0.83 -28.56 -0.88
C PRO A 120 -2.21 -28.21 -0.33
N ASN A 121 -2.36 -28.28 0.98
CA ASN A 121 -3.60 -27.93 1.70
C ASN A 121 -3.75 -26.41 1.77
N HIS A 122 -4.11 -25.78 0.64
CA HIS A 122 -4.29 -24.34 0.51
C HIS A 122 -5.67 -23.98 -0.09
N PRO A 123 -6.30 -22.88 0.38
CA PRO A 123 -5.93 -22.11 1.57
C PRO A 123 -6.12 -22.87 2.86
N THR A 124 -5.26 -22.64 3.84
CA THR A 124 -5.40 -23.26 5.17
C THR A 124 -6.64 -22.68 5.88
N SER A 125 -7.24 -23.44 6.80
CA SER A 125 -8.36 -22.96 7.63
C SER A 125 -8.01 -21.70 8.46
N ALA A 126 -6.74 -21.43 8.65
CA ALA A 126 -6.25 -20.24 9.35
C ALA A 126 -6.11 -19.00 8.47
N PHE A 127 -6.26 -19.11 7.14
CA PHE A 127 -6.04 -18.01 6.19
C PHE A 127 -6.87 -16.77 6.50
N GLU A 128 -8.18 -16.94 6.66
CA GLU A 128 -9.11 -15.85 6.94
C GLU A 128 -8.82 -15.16 8.27
N SER A 129 -8.63 -15.94 9.34
CA SER A 129 -8.37 -15.39 10.68
C SER A 129 -7.03 -14.66 10.75
N PHE A 130 -6.01 -15.19 10.09
CA PHE A 130 -4.68 -14.57 10.01
C PHE A 130 -4.74 -13.26 9.22
N THR A 131 -5.32 -13.29 8.03
CA THR A 131 -5.46 -12.10 7.15
C THR A 131 -6.24 -10.99 7.86
N THR A 132 -7.35 -11.35 8.52
CA THR A 132 -8.15 -10.41 9.31
C THR A 132 -7.34 -9.79 10.44
N SER A 133 -6.53 -10.59 11.16
CA SER A 133 -5.70 -10.08 12.25
C SER A 133 -4.63 -9.10 11.77
N VAL A 134 -4.00 -9.37 10.63
CA VAL A 134 -3.01 -8.48 10.04
C VAL A 134 -3.67 -7.19 9.53
N LEU A 135 -4.84 -7.28 8.88
CA LEU A 135 -5.60 -6.10 8.44
C LEU A 135 -6.04 -5.22 9.62
N ARG A 136 -6.45 -5.81 10.76
CA ARG A 136 -6.73 -5.06 11.98
C ARG A 136 -5.50 -4.34 12.52
N SER A 137 -4.34 -4.97 12.48
CA SER A 137 -3.07 -4.33 12.86
C SER A 137 -2.71 -3.17 11.94
N ILE A 138 -2.94 -3.31 10.63
CA ILE A 138 -2.75 -2.24 9.64
C ILE A 138 -3.71 -1.09 9.91
N ALA A 139 -4.99 -1.37 10.11
CA ALA A 139 -6.02 -0.37 10.40
C ALA A 139 -5.70 0.42 11.69
N SER A 140 -5.27 -0.27 12.75
CA SER A 140 -4.81 0.34 14.00
C SER A 140 -3.60 1.25 13.78
N GLY A 141 -2.63 0.82 12.96
CA GLY A 141 -1.46 1.64 12.63
C GLY A 141 -1.77 2.87 11.78
N LEU A 142 -2.87 2.84 11.01
CA LEU A 142 -3.39 3.97 10.24
C LEU A 142 -4.37 4.83 11.03
N ASN A 143 -4.75 4.39 12.22
CA ASN A 143 -5.73 5.03 13.10
C ASN A 143 -7.12 5.16 12.45
N ILE A 144 -7.54 4.11 11.76
CA ILE A 144 -8.87 3.97 11.14
C ILE A 144 -9.53 2.66 11.60
N SER A 145 -10.85 2.57 11.47
CA SER A 145 -11.54 1.33 11.79
C SER A 145 -11.22 0.22 10.79
N TYR A 146 -11.20 -1.03 11.25
CA TYR A 146 -11.00 -2.22 10.38
C TYR A 146 -12.01 -2.25 9.23
N HIS A 147 -13.26 -1.91 9.50
CA HIS A 147 -14.34 -1.91 8.50
C HIS A 147 -14.12 -0.86 7.42
N SER A 148 -13.57 0.30 7.78
CA SER A 148 -13.22 1.35 6.80
C SER A 148 -12.05 0.94 5.90
N LEU A 149 -11.12 0.12 6.42
CA LEU A 149 -9.99 -0.38 5.64
C LEU A 149 -10.38 -1.54 4.72
N SER A 150 -11.06 -2.55 5.27
CA SER A 150 -11.32 -3.82 4.59
C SER A 150 -12.64 -3.86 3.81
N ASN A 151 -13.55 -2.91 4.09
CA ASN A 151 -14.95 -2.92 3.62
C ASN A 151 -15.70 -4.22 3.98
N ASP A 152 -15.24 -4.90 5.05
CA ASP A 152 -15.86 -6.12 5.55
C ASP A 152 -16.92 -5.79 6.60
N LEU A 153 -18.17 -6.07 6.27
CA LEU A 153 -19.35 -5.81 7.12
C LEU A 153 -19.98 -7.09 7.66
N THR A 154 -19.35 -8.25 7.47
CA THR A 154 -19.95 -9.56 7.80
C THR A 154 -20.17 -9.79 9.29
N SER A 155 -19.30 -9.25 10.13
CA SER A 155 -19.30 -9.47 11.59
C SER A 155 -19.83 -8.30 12.42
N VAL A 156 -20.41 -7.28 11.79
CA VAL A 156 -20.82 -6.05 12.48
C VAL A 156 -22.33 -5.84 12.47
N ASN A 157 -22.81 -5.18 13.52
CA ASN A 157 -24.17 -4.70 13.57
C ASN A 157 -24.23 -3.18 13.30
N TYR A 158 -25.44 -2.66 13.06
CA TYR A 158 -25.65 -1.24 12.76
C TYR A 158 -25.06 -0.30 13.83
N SER A 159 -25.15 -0.67 15.10
CA SER A 159 -24.66 0.18 16.20
C SER A 159 -23.14 0.26 16.21
N SER A 160 -22.44 -0.86 15.99
CA SER A 160 -20.97 -0.89 15.98
C SER A 160 -20.38 -0.20 14.75
N ILE A 161 -21.01 -0.34 13.57
CA ILE A 161 -20.61 0.39 12.36
C ILE A 161 -20.76 1.89 12.57
N ARG A 162 -21.90 2.32 13.13
CA ARG A 162 -22.16 3.74 13.39
C ARG A 162 -21.15 4.32 14.36
N GLN A 163 -20.81 3.61 15.42
CA GLN A 163 -19.81 4.06 16.38
C GLN A 163 -18.42 4.20 15.73
N GLY A 164 -17.97 3.19 14.97
CA GLY A 164 -16.72 3.25 14.23
C GLY A 164 -16.68 4.41 13.24
N ALA A 165 -17.74 4.64 12.49
CA ALA A 165 -17.83 5.76 11.55
C ALA A 165 -17.79 7.14 12.25
N LEU A 166 -18.32 7.27 13.47
CA LEU A 166 -18.22 8.51 14.24
C LEU A 166 -16.79 8.77 14.72
N GLU A 167 -16.08 7.73 15.15
CA GLU A 167 -14.68 7.81 15.57
C GLU A 167 -13.77 8.16 14.38
N ASP A 168 -13.93 7.48 13.24
CA ASP A 168 -13.22 7.78 12.00
C ASP A 168 -13.46 9.23 11.55
N ARG A 169 -14.72 9.69 11.61
CA ARG A 169 -15.09 11.08 11.28
C ARG A 169 -14.36 12.09 12.16
N SER A 170 -14.31 11.85 13.46
CA SER A 170 -13.61 12.74 14.39
C SER A 170 -12.12 12.86 14.05
N MET A 171 -11.48 11.74 13.68
CA MET A 171 -10.09 11.73 13.25
C MET A 171 -9.90 12.48 11.92
N PHE A 172 -10.79 12.24 10.94
CA PHE A 172 -10.72 12.95 9.66
C PHE A 172 -10.92 14.45 9.81
N GLN A 173 -11.75 14.91 10.75
CA GLN A 173 -11.90 16.33 11.06
C GLN A 173 -10.59 16.96 11.52
N ILE A 174 -9.80 16.26 12.34
CA ILE A 174 -8.49 16.75 12.78
C ILE A 174 -7.55 16.92 11.56
N TYR A 175 -7.52 15.94 10.64
CA TYR A 175 -6.71 16.05 9.43
C TYR A 175 -7.22 17.13 8.48
N GLN A 176 -8.53 17.27 8.32
CA GLN A 176 -9.12 18.35 7.54
C GLN A 176 -8.73 19.72 8.08
N GLN A 177 -8.86 19.92 9.39
CA GLN A 177 -8.47 21.16 10.04
C GLN A 177 -6.99 21.49 9.84
N PHE A 178 -6.13 20.48 9.99
CA PHE A 178 -4.70 20.62 9.72
C PHE A 178 -4.42 21.07 8.27
N VAL A 179 -5.07 20.43 7.28
CA VAL A 179 -4.90 20.80 5.87
C VAL A 179 -5.43 22.20 5.59
N ILE A 180 -6.56 22.57 6.19
CA ILE A 180 -7.13 23.92 6.05
C ILE A 180 -6.14 24.95 6.59
N GLU A 181 -5.68 24.80 7.81
CA GLU A 181 -4.84 25.79 8.49
C GLU A 181 -3.45 25.94 7.88
N HIS A 182 -2.82 24.80 7.51
CA HIS A 182 -1.41 24.79 7.11
C HIS A 182 -1.19 24.79 5.60
N PHE A 183 -2.22 24.52 4.80
CA PHE A 183 -2.09 24.46 3.36
C PHE A 183 -3.08 25.37 2.63
N ILE A 184 -4.39 25.22 2.88
CA ILE A 184 -5.41 25.93 2.11
C ILE A 184 -5.43 27.42 2.48
N ASP A 185 -5.45 27.73 3.78
CA ASP A 185 -5.55 29.12 4.26
C ASP A 185 -4.37 30.01 3.82
N PRO A 186 -3.10 29.58 3.90
CA PRO A 186 -1.97 30.33 3.34
C PRO A 186 -2.09 30.59 1.84
N ILE A 187 -2.50 29.59 1.06
CA ILE A 187 -2.70 29.73 -0.39
C ILE A 187 -3.82 30.72 -0.69
N PHE A 188 -4.94 30.58 0.02
CA PHE A 188 -6.09 31.47 -0.15
C PHE A 188 -5.74 32.91 0.17
N LYS A 189 -5.01 33.17 1.26
CA LYS A 189 -4.58 34.52 1.64
C LYS A 189 -3.66 35.13 0.59
N ALA A 190 -2.68 34.39 0.10
CA ALA A 190 -1.77 34.85 -0.97
C ALA A 190 -2.52 35.12 -2.28
N TRP A 191 -3.46 34.24 -2.65
CA TRP A 191 -4.30 34.42 -3.83
C TRP A 191 -5.22 35.64 -3.68
N LEU A 192 -5.86 35.83 -2.53
CA LEU A 192 -6.77 36.91 -2.27
C LEU A 192 -6.06 38.27 -2.37
N GLU A 193 -4.86 38.39 -1.78
CA GLU A 193 -4.03 39.58 -1.87
C GLU A 193 -3.72 39.92 -3.33
N MET A 194 -3.31 38.96 -4.12
CA MET A 194 -3.02 39.15 -5.54
C MET A 194 -4.28 39.52 -6.33
N ALA A 195 -5.41 38.84 -6.07
CA ALA A 195 -6.68 39.09 -6.76
C ALA A 195 -7.25 40.51 -6.50
N ILE A 196 -7.07 41.02 -5.29
CA ILE A 196 -7.42 42.42 -4.96
C ILE A 196 -6.47 43.39 -5.66
N SER A 197 -5.17 43.11 -5.61
CA SER A 197 -4.15 44.00 -6.20
C SER A 197 -4.27 44.10 -7.73
N THR A 198 -4.68 43.01 -8.38
CA THR A 198 -4.91 42.98 -9.83
C THR A 198 -6.29 43.52 -10.26
N GLY A 199 -7.16 43.84 -9.30
CA GLY A 199 -8.52 44.32 -9.58
C GLY A 199 -9.51 43.24 -10.01
N ASN A 200 -9.14 41.94 -9.92
CA ASN A 200 -10.04 40.83 -10.22
C ASN A 200 -11.19 40.74 -9.21
N ILE A 201 -10.92 41.19 -7.99
CA ILE A 201 -11.93 41.30 -6.93
C ILE A 201 -12.04 42.76 -6.51
N ASN A 202 -13.22 43.33 -6.62
CA ASN A 202 -13.48 44.72 -6.21
C ASN A 202 -13.68 44.77 -4.68
N LEU A 203 -12.59 44.65 -3.92
CA LEU A 203 -12.58 44.74 -2.48
C LEU A 203 -11.54 45.76 -2.02
N PRO A 204 -11.90 46.71 -1.12
CA PRO A 204 -10.90 47.64 -0.57
C PRO A 204 -9.84 46.88 0.21
N MET A 205 -8.55 47.16 -0.01
CA MET A 205 -7.43 46.49 0.68
C MET A 205 -7.53 46.61 2.20
N GLY A 206 -8.08 47.68 2.73
CA GLY A 206 -8.33 47.86 4.17
C GLY A 206 -9.33 46.86 4.81
N LYS A 207 -10.04 46.05 4.00
CA LYS A 207 -10.92 45.01 4.46
C LYS A 207 -10.35 43.59 4.28
N PHE A 208 -9.10 43.50 3.82
CA PHE A 208 -8.43 42.21 3.52
C PHE A 208 -8.49 41.27 4.71
N ASP A 209 -8.05 41.70 5.89
CA ASP A 209 -8.00 40.84 7.09
C ASP A 209 -9.39 40.31 7.48
N LYS A 210 -10.41 41.14 7.35
CA LYS A 210 -11.78 40.71 7.66
C LYS A 210 -12.24 39.62 6.71
N PHE A 211 -11.96 39.73 5.42
CA PHE A 211 -12.37 38.75 4.43
C PHE A 211 -11.50 37.48 4.52
N ALA A 212 -10.18 37.63 4.66
CA ALA A 212 -9.26 36.52 4.81
C ALA A 212 -9.59 35.61 6.00
N ASN A 213 -10.09 36.16 7.11
CA ASN A 213 -10.42 35.42 8.31
C ASN A 213 -11.93 35.03 8.43
N SER A 214 -12.77 35.41 7.44
CA SER A 214 -14.21 35.10 7.47
C SER A 214 -14.60 33.90 6.61
N VAL A 215 -13.64 33.24 5.98
CA VAL A 215 -13.90 32.11 5.08
C VAL A 215 -14.18 30.86 5.89
N ASN A 216 -15.30 30.20 5.63
CA ASN A 216 -15.60 28.86 6.11
C ASN A 216 -15.24 27.87 5.01
N TYR A 217 -14.23 27.07 5.28
CA TYR A 217 -13.89 25.91 4.46
C TYR A 217 -14.80 24.74 4.86
N ILE A 218 -15.83 24.46 4.05
CA ILE A 218 -16.79 23.38 4.26
C ILE A 218 -16.33 22.13 3.49
#